data_4c578e5b51922993124fabbf8f2e9e2d
#
_entry.id   4c578e5b51922993124fabbf8f2e9e2d
#
_cell.length_a   1.000
_cell.length_b   1.000
_cell.length_c   1.000
_cell.angle_alpha   90.00
_cell.angle_beta   90.00
_cell.angle_gamma   90.00
#
_symmetry.space_group_name_H-M   'P 1'
#
loop_
_entity.id
_entity.type
_entity.pdbx_description
1 polymer ?
#
loop_
_entity_poly.entity_id
_entity_poly.type
_entity_poly.pdbx_seq_one_letter_code
_entity_poly.pdbx_strand_id
1 'polypeptide(L)'
;IQKTYDVRGQKSLYDYNDLGIGNRLELLKDELLHNVQQIQLKNGLPQSKNQEDLKGMNFSVEMETGTGKTYVYLKSIFEMNKKFGFTKFIIVVPSIAIKEGTKKTLDITTEHFKGIFDNINYDHFIYDSSNLEQVRDFATSSDIRIMVINIDAFKKSFTDPTKDTKANIIHRQNDRLNGQKPIEFIASTNPIVIIDEPQSV
;
A
#
# COMPACT_ATOMS: atom_id res chain seq x y z
N ILE A 1 -24.66 0.61 12.83
CA ILE A 1 -24.21 1.83 13.52
C ILE A 1 -22.80 2.07 13.04
N GLN A 2 -22.64 2.99 12.11
CA GLN A 2 -21.34 3.39 11.58
C GLN A 2 -20.67 4.25 12.64
N LYS A 3 -19.70 3.68 13.37
CA LYS A 3 -18.80 4.47 14.21
C LYS A 3 -17.85 5.20 13.26
N THR A 4 -18.15 6.44 12.95
CA THR A 4 -17.20 7.39 12.36
C THR A 4 -16.20 7.74 13.45
N TYR A 5 -15.01 7.17 13.37
CA TYR A 5 -13.89 7.62 14.20
C TYR A 5 -13.33 8.89 13.59
N ASP A 6 -13.44 9.98 14.32
CA ASP A 6 -12.75 11.23 13.99
C ASP A 6 -11.28 11.08 14.35
N VAL A 7 -10.46 10.65 13.39
CA VAL A 7 -9.02 10.37 13.57
C VAL A 7 -8.18 11.66 13.52
N ARG A 8 -8.79 12.84 13.56
CA ARG A 8 -8.07 14.13 13.62
C ARG A 8 -7.59 14.49 15.03
N GLY A 9 -7.69 13.58 15.99
CA GLY A 9 -7.33 13.80 17.39
C GLY A 9 -6.06 13.09 17.80
N GLN A 10 -4.99 13.84 18.01
CA GLN A 10 -3.78 13.50 18.77
C GLN A 10 -2.96 12.33 18.24
N LYS A 11 -1.94 12.67 17.43
CA LYS A 11 -0.77 11.82 17.24
C LYS A 11 -0.14 11.57 18.62
N SER A 12 -0.30 10.37 19.14
CA SER A 12 0.39 9.94 20.35
C SER A 12 1.90 9.89 20.05
N LEU A 13 2.73 10.29 21.00
CA LEU A 13 4.19 10.15 20.91
C LEU A 13 4.65 8.69 20.67
N TYR A 14 3.77 7.73 20.87
CA TYR A 14 3.99 6.29 20.68
C TYR A 14 3.71 5.81 19.25
N ASP A 15 3.21 6.66 18.33
CA ASP A 15 2.97 6.33 16.92
C ASP A 15 4.24 6.45 16.05
N TYR A 16 5.33 6.90 16.64
CA TYR A 16 6.64 6.92 16.01
C TYR A 16 7.40 5.65 16.39
N ASN A 17 7.34 4.62 15.56
CA ASN A 17 8.42 3.65 15.55
C ASN A 17 9.69 4.40 15.13
N ASP A 18 10.84 4.07 15.70
CA ASP A 18 12.15 4.64 15.34
C ASP A 18 12.46 4.59 13.83
N LEU A 19 11.64 3.90 13.06
CA LEU A 19 11.78 3.64 11.63
C LEU A 19 10.89 4.49 10.72
N GLY A 20 9.80 5.12 11.22
CA GLY A 20 8.94 5.94 10.37
C GLY A 20 7.48 6.05 10.81
N ILE A 21 6.69 6.77 10.01
CA ILE A 21 5.24 6.96 10.20
C ILE A 21 4.51 5.87 9.39
N GLY A 22 3.77 5.01 10.07
CA GLY A 22 3.09 3.88 9.46
C GLY A 22 1.56 3.93 9.56
N ASN A 23 0.91 3.06 8.81
CA ASN A 23 -0.52 2.81 8.95
C ASN A 23 -0.80 2.01 10.22
N ARG A 24 -1.93 2.31 10.85
CA ARG A 24 -2.38 1.58 12.04
C ARG A 24 -3.83 1.13 11.85
N LEU A 25 -4.05 -0.16 11.96
CA LEU A 25 -5.39 -0.73 11.98
C LEU A 25 -5.84 -0.89 13.43
N GLU A 26 -6.92 -0.18 13.82
CA GLU A 26 -7.44 -0.19 15.19
C GLU A 26 -8.58 -1.19 15.40
N LEU A 27 -8.99 -1.91 14.34
CA LEU A 27 -10.06 -2.89 14.42
C LEU A 27 -9.60 -4.16 15.16
N LEU A 28 -10.45 -4.68 16.03
CA LEU A 28 -10.28 -6.00 16.60
C LEU A 28 -10.50 -7.07 15.53
N LYS A 29 -9.88 -8.24 15.70
CA LYS A 29 -10.00 -9.34 14.75
C LYS A 29 -11.44 -9.79 14.52
N ASP A 30 -12.27 -9.78 15.56
CA ASP A 30 -13.69 -10.14 15.45
C ASP A 30 -14.51 -9.08 14.68
N GLU A 31 -14.20 -7.81 14.86
CA GLU A 31 -14.81 -6.72 14.09
C GLU A 31 -14.42 -6.82 12.61
N LEU A 32 -13.16 -7.15 12.34
CA LEU A 32 -12.68 -7.38 10.97
C LEU A 32 -13.42 -8.55 10.30
N LEU A 33 -13.54 -9.69 10.99
CA LEU A 33 -14.27 -10.84 10.48
C LEU A 33 -15.74 -10.49 10.20
N HIS A 34 -16.40 -9.82 11.15
CA HIS A 34 -17.78 -9.39 10.95
C HIS A 34 -17.93 -8.47 9.73
N ASN A 35 -17.05 -7.49 9.56
CA ASN A 35 -17.07 -6.59 8.41
C ASN A 35 -16.88 -7.33 7.08
N VAL A 36 -15.96 -8.29 7.03
CA VAL A 36 -15.74 -9.13 5.84
C VAL A 36 -16.98 -9.96 5.53
N GLN A 37 -17.59 -10.60 6.53
CA GLN A 37 -18.82 -11.37 6.35
C GLN A 37 -19.97 -10.51 5.78
N GLN A 38 -20.12 -9.26 6.24
CA GLN A 38 -21.12 -8.34 5.71
C GLN A 38 -20.88 -7.99 4.24
N ILE A 39 -19.62 -7.80 3.85
CA ILE A 39 -19.26 -7.53 2.45
C ILE A 39 -19.51 -8.77 1.59
N GLN A 40 -19.12 -9.94 2.05
CA GLN A 40 -19.37 -11.20 1.36
C GLN A 40 -20.86 -11.43 1.16
N LEU A 41 -21.68 -11.23 2.20
CA LEU A 41 -23.14 -11.38 2.12
C LEU A 41 -23.75 -10.44 1.07
N LYS A 42 -23.34 -9.15 1.07
CA LYS A 42 -23.82 -8.16 0.08
C LYS A 42 -23.49 -8.54 -1.36
N ASN A 43 -22.40 -9.26 -1.57
CA ASN A 43 -21.95 -9.69 -2.89
C ASN A 43 -22.35 -11.13 -3.24
N GLY A 44 -23.19 -11.78 -2.42
CA GLY A 44 -23.64 -13.16 -2.66
C GLY A 44 -22.52 -14.20 -2.54
N LEU A 45 -21.45 -13.88 -1.81
CA LEU A 45 -20.29 -14.76 -1.62
C LEU A 45 -20.46 -15.60 -0.34
N PRO A 46 -19.86 -16.81 -0.30
CA PRO A 46 -19.79 -17.59 0.92
C PRO A 46 -19.08 -16.80 2.03
N GLN A 47 -19.67 -16.79 3.23
CA GLN A 47 -19.08 -16.08 4.35
C GLN A 47 -17.90 -16.85 4.96
N SER A 48 -16.84 -16.13 5.31
CA SER A 48 -15.75 -16.65 6.14
C SER A 48 -16.27 -17.07 7.52
N LYS A 49 -15.85 -18.21 8.02
CA LYS A 49 -16.37 -18.80 9.27
C LYS A 49 -15.61 -18.34 10.51
N ASN A 50 -14.31 -18.13 10.35
CA ASN A 50 -13.40 -17.79 11.45
C ASN A 50 -12.29 -16.84 10.98
N GLN A 51 -11.47 -16.38 11.93
CA GLN A 51 -10.37 -15.47 11.66
C GLN A 51 -9.26 -16.09 10.79
N GLU A 52 -9.10 -17.42 10.79
CA GLU A 52 -8.10 -18.10 9.96
C GLU A 52 -8.45 -18.02 8.49
N ASP A 53 -9.75 -17.93 8.16
CA ASP A 53 -10.22 -17.75 6.78
C ASP A 53 -9.80 -16.38 6.19
N LEU A 54 -9.45 -15.40 7.02
CA LEU A 54 -8.97 -14.09 6.57
C LEU A 54 -7.54 -14.12 6.01
N LYS A 55 -6.82 -15.24 6.12
CA LYS A 55 -5.49 -15.48 5.52
C LYS A 55 -4.53 -14.30 5.64
N GLY A 56 -4.39 -13.75 6.85
CA GLY A 56 -3.49 -12.63 7.10
C GLY A 56 -3.91 -11.31 6.43
N MET A 57 -5.20 -11.04 6.32
CA MET A 57 -5.79 -9.84 5.70
C MET A 57 -5.53 -9.72 4.18
N ASN A 58 -5.47 -10.83 3.49
CA ASN A 58 -5.42 -10.84 2.02
C ASN A 58 -6.84 -10.92 1.46
N PHE A 59 -7.20 -9.92 0.65
CA PHE A 59 -8.52 -9.82 0.03
C PHE A 59 -8.39 -9.70 -1.48
N SER A 60 -9.30 -10.34 -2.22
CA SER A 60 -9.39 -10.25 -3.68
C SER A 60 -10.61 -9.43 -4.08
N VAL A 61 -10.45 -8.59 -5.09
CA VAL A 61 -11.54 -7.88 -5.76
C VAL A 61 -11.46 -8.20 -7.23
N GLU A 62 -12.50 -8.85 -7.76
CA GLU A 62 -12.57 -9.19 -9.17
C GLU A 62 -13.36 -8.14 -9.94
N MET A 63 -12.79 -7.67 -11.04
CA MET A 63 -13.39 -6.71 -11.96
C MET A 63 -13.02 -7.09 -13.39
N GLU A 64 -13.96 -6.94 -14.32
CA GLU A 64 -13.71 -7.19 -15.73
C GLU A 64 -12.66 -6.23 -16.32
N THR A 65 -11.99 -6.67 -17.39
CA THR A 65 -11.04 -5.84 -18.13
C THR A 65 -11.75 -4.63 -18.74
N GLY A 66 -11.11 -3.46 -18.67
CA GLY A 66 -11.68 -2.22 -19.22
C GLY A 66 -12.73 -1.52 -18.34
N THR A 67 -13.06 -2.06 -17.15
CA THR A 67 -14.06 -1.46 -16.23
C THR A 67 -13.50 -0.37 -15.32
N GLY A 68 -12.23 0.01 -15.50
CA GLY A 68 -11.61 1.09 -14.72
C GLY A 68 -10.97 0.62 -13.42
N LYS A 69 -10.47 -0.62 -13.33
CA LYS A 69 -9.77 -1.16 -12.14
C LYS A 69 -8.79 -0.16 -11.52
N THR A 70 -7.92 0.42 -12.34
CA THR A 70 -6.92 1.40 -11.88
C THR A 70 -7.55 2.58 -11.18
N TYR A 71 -8.60 3.17 -11.76
CA TYR A 71 -9.33 4.27 -11.13
C TYR A 71 -9.96 3.86 -9.80
N VAL A 72 -10.54 2.66 -9.73
CA VAL A 72 -11.19 2.15 -8.51
C VAL A 72 -10.19 1.97 -7.39
N TYR A 73 -9.04 1.33 -7.63
CA TYR A 73 -8.07 1.17 -6.54
C TYR A 73 -7.40 2.49 -6.16
N LEU A 74 -7.16 3.41 -7.09
CA LEU A 74 -6.65 4.74 -6.76
C LEU A 74 -7.66 5.51 -5.90
N LYS A 75 -8.93 5.52 -6.27
CA LYS A 75 -9.99 6.14 -5.45
C LYS A 75 -10.06 5.50 -4.06
N SER A 76 -9.90 4.18 -3.97
CA SER A 76 -9.89 3.45 -2.68
C SER A 76 -8.77 3.92 -1.76
N ILE A 77 -7.59 4.27 -2.28
CA ILE A 77 -6.48 4.86 -1.50
C ILE A 77 -6.97 6.12 -0.77
N PHE A 78 -7.58 7.06 -1.49
CA PHE A 78 -8.05 8.31 -0.91
C PHE A 78 -9.24 8.12 0.05
N GLU A 79 -10.14 7.19 -0.27
CA GLU A 79 -11.23 6.83 0.65
C GLU A 79 -10.71 6.21 1.95
N MET A 80 -9.69 5.36 1.88
CA MET A 80 -9.05 4.78 3.06
C MET A 80 -8.31 5.84 3.88
N ASN A 81 -7.67 6.81 3.24
CA ASN A 81 -7.09 7.93 3.97
C ASN A 81 -8.18 8.78 4.65
N LYS A 82 -9.24 9.14 3.93
CA LYS A 82 -10.34 9.96 4.46
C LYS A 82 -11.03 9.30 5.66
N LYS A 83 -11.21 7.97 5.62
CA LYS A 83 -11.97 7.23 6.64
C LYS A 83 -11.11 6.74 7.80
N PHE A 84 -9.87 6.36 7.52
CA PHE A 84 -9.01 5.65 8.47
C PHE A 84 -7.66 6.32 8.72
N GLY A 85 -7.35 7.41 8.01
CA GLY A 85 -6.09 8.11 8.14
C GLY A 85 -4.87 7.37 7.55
N PHE A 86 -5.07 6.35 6.74
CA PHE A 86 -3.97 5.60 6.14
C PHE A 86 -3.20 6.45 5.13
N THR A 87 -1.88 6.42 5.20
CA THR A 87 -0.99 7.28 4.40
C THR A 87 0.04 6.51 3.56
N LYS A 88 0.24 5.21 3.80
CA LYS A 88 1.25 4.41 3.11
C LYS A 88 0.62 3.33 2.24
N PHE A 89 0.87 3.44 0.92
CA PHE A 89 0.29 2.54 -0.08
C PHE A 89 1.36 2.08 -1.06
N ILE A 90 1.29 0.80 -1.45
CA ILE A 90 2.17 0.21 -2.46
C ILE A 90 1.31 -0.39 -3.54
N ILE A 91 1.58 -0.04 -4.79
CA ILE A 91 0.96 -0.67 -5.96
C ILE A 91 2.01 -1.59 -6.59
N VAL A 92 1.76 -2.88 -6.53
CA VAL A 92 2.61 -3.91 -7.15
C VAL A 92 2.05 -4.24 -8.51
N VAL A 93 2.89 -4.16 -9.53
CA VAL A 93 2.51 -4.41 -10.92
C VAL A 93 3.38 -5.51 -11.55
N PRO A 94 2.83 -6.32 -12.48
CA PRO A 94 3.54 -7.46 -13.06
C PRO A 94 4.58 -7.07 -14.13
N SER A 95 4.47 -5.89 -14.75
CA SER A 95 5.34 -5.51 -15.86
C SER A 95 5.73 -4.03 -15.85
N ILE A 96 6.80 -3.71 -16.58
CA ILE A 96 7.26 -2.32 -16.76
C ILE A 96 6.21 -1.49 -17.50
N ALA A 97 5.53 -2.05 -18.50
CA ALA A 97 4.50 -1.35 -19.25
C ALA A 97 3.32 -0.94 -18.36
N ILE A 98 2.86 -1.84 -17.49
CA ILE A 98 1.79 -1.55 -16.52
C ILE A 98 2.28 -0.53 -15.48
N LYS A 99 3.52 -0.62 -15.04
CA LYS A 99 4.15 0.35 -14.13
C LYS A 99 4.09 1.78 -14.68
N GLU A 100 4.53 1.96 -15.93
CA GLU A 100 4.50 3.27 -16.58
C GLU A 100 3.05 3.75 -16.82
N GLY A 101 2.15 2.85 -17.19
CA GLY A 101 0.73 3.14 -17.35
C GLY A 101 0.07 3.59 -16.03
N THR A 102 0.38 2.93 -14.93
CA THR A 102 -0.12 3.28 -13.58
C THR A 102 0.41 4.66 -13.17
N LYS A 103 1.71 4.92 -13.37
CA LYS A 103 2.29 6.24 -13.10
C LYS A 103 1.59 7.33 -13.90
N LYS A 104 1.44 7.13 -15.21
CA LYS A 104 0.76 8.09 -16.09
C LYS A 104 -0.69 8.34 -15.62
N THR A 105 -1.40 7.31 -15.18
CA THR A 105 -2.75 7.46 -14.65
C THR A 105 -2.75 8.29 -13.36
N LEU A 106 -1.81 8.05 -12.44
CA LEU A 106 -1.62 8.86 -11.23
C LEU A 106 -1.37 10.34 -11.59
N ASP A 107 -0.46 10.60 -12.54
CA ASP A 107 -0.14 11.96 -13.00
C ASP A 107 -1.39 12.67 -13.57
N ILE A 108 -2.13 12.02 -14.46
CA ILE A 108 -3.31 12.59 -15.13
C ILE A 108 -4.46 12.83 -14.16
N THR A 109 -4.66 11.94 -13.18
CA THR A 109 -5.78 12.02 -12.25
C THR A 109 -5.50 12.89 -11.02
N THR A 110 -4.31 13.50 -10.93
CA THR A 110 -3.91 14.29 -9.77
C THR A 110 -4.92 15.39 -9.43
N GLU A 111 -5.23 16.26 -10.38
CA GLU A 111 -6.16 17.37 -10.16
C GLU A 111 -7.59 16.88 -9.92
N HIS A 112 -7.97 15.77 -10.55
CA HIS A 112 -9.28 15.16 -10.34
C HIS A 112 -9.44 14.66 -8.90
N PHE A 113 -8.47 13.92 -8.36
CA PHE A 113 -8.55 13.43 -6.99
C PHE A 113 -8.40 14.55 -5.97
N LYS A 114 -7.57 15.55 -6.20
CA LYS A 114 -7.53 16.75 -5.36
C LYS A 114 -8.89 17.42 -5.29
N GLY A 115 -9.58 17.57 -6.42
CA GLY A 115 -10.91 18.18 -6.47
C GLY A 115 -11.99 17.40 -5.71
N ILE A 116 -11.91 16.06 -5.68
CA ILE A 116 -12.88 15.20 -4.96
C ILE A 116 -12.55 15.10 -3.46
N PHE A 117 -11.27 15.16 -3.08
CA PHE A 117 -10.81 14.90 -1.72
C PHE A 117 -10.22 16.14 -1.03
N ASP A 118 -10.89 17.30 -1.18
CA ASP A 118 -10.61 18.53 -0.41
C ASP A 118 -9.15 19.01 -0.52
N ASN A 119 -8.56 18.94 -1.71
CA ASN A 119 -7.16 19.28 -1.99
C ASN A 119 -6.16 18.49 -1.13
N ILE A 120 -6.44 17.21 -0.90
CA ILE A 120 -5.57 16.34 -0.12
C ILE A 120 -4.14 16.33 -0.67
N ASN A 121 -3.19 16.42 0.23
CA ASN A 121 -1.77 16.39 -0.13
C ASN A 121 -1.32 14.93 -0.30
N TYR A 122 -0.80 14.60 -1.46
CA TYR A 122 -0.23 13.28 -1.74
C TYR A 122 0.87 13.35 -2.77
N ASP A 123 1.72 12.36 -2.75
CA ASP A 123 2.79 12.20 -3.72
C ASP A 123 2.95 10.72 -4.10
N HIS A 124 3.48 10.47 -5.28
CA HIS A 124 3.69 9.13 -5.79
C HIS A 124 5.02 9.02 -6.54
N PHE A 125 5.62 7.85 -6.48
CA PHE A 125 6.88 7.59 -7.16
C PHE A 125 6.98 6.14 -7.61
N ILE A 126 7.84 5.91 -8.61
CA ILE A 126 8.23 4.58 -9.01
C ILE A 126 9.44 4.16 -8.16
N TYR A 127 9.35 2.99 -7.53
CA TYR A 127 10.51 2.44 -6.84
C TYR A 127 11.71 2.28 -7.78
N ASP A 128 12.80 2.92 -7.42
CA ASP A 128 14.10 2.79 -8.05
C ASP A 128 15.16 2.47 -7.00
N SER A 129 15.83 1.34 -7.19
CA SER A 129 16.91 0.88 -6.30
C SER A 129 18.12 1.83 -6.25
N SER A 130 18.26 2.72 -7.22
CA SER A 130 19.30 3.75 -7.24
C SER A 130 18.96 4.98 -6.40
N ASN A 131 17.66 5.20 -6.10
CA ASN A 131 17.18 6.36 -5.36
C ASN A 131 16.47 5.95 -4.05
N LEU A 132 17.25 5.56 -3.06
CA LEU A 132 16.72 5.14 -1.75
C LEU A 132 16.22 6.31 -0.88
N GLU A 133 16.48 7.56 -1.24
CA GLU A 133 15.93 8.74 -0.56
C GLU A 133 14.41 8.74 -0.64
N GLN A 134 13.84 8.35 -1.78
CA GLN A 134 12.38 8.22 -1.95
C GLN A 134 11.77 7.17 -1.01
N VAL A 135 12.50 6.09 -0.70
CA VAL A 135 12.06 5.09 0.29
C VAL A 135 12.07 5.68 1.70
N ARG A 136 13.05 6.51 2.02
CA ARG A 136 13.08 7.22 3.30
C ARG A 136 11.91 8.19 3.41
N ASP A 137 11.69 9.02 2.39
CA ASP A 137 10.57 9.95 2.34
C ASP A 137 9.22 9.23 2.43
N PHE A 138 9.10 8.08 1.77
CA PHE A 138 7.92 7.22 1.90
C PHE A 138 7.65 6.86 3.36
N ALA A 139 8.67 6.47 4.10
CA ALA A 139 8.50 6.00 5.48
C ALA A 139 8.31 7.15 6.49
N THR A 140 8.92 8.31 6.27
CA THR A 140 8.94 9.41 7.25
C THR A 140 7.90 10.50 7.04
N SER A 141 7.33 10.62 5.84
CA SER A 141 6.30 11.63 5.54
C SER A 141 5.00 11.34 6.29
N SER A 142 4.28 12.38 6.71
CA SER A 142 2.92 12.29 7.24
C SER A 142 1.84 12.33 6.15
N ASP A 143 2.21 12.69 4.93
CA ASP A 143 1.28 12.77 3.79
C ASP A 143 1.04 11.39 3.16
N ILE A 144 0.02 11.30 2.31
CA ILE A 144 -0.19 10.09 1.52
C ILE A 144 1.01 9.90 0.59
N ARG A 145 1.63 8.72 0.69
CA ARG A 145 2.71 8.27 -0.20
C ARG A 145 2.30 7.00 -0.91
N ILE A 146 2.38 7.03 -2.23
CA ILE A 146 2.05 5.89 -3.10
C ILE A 146 3.33 5.45 -3.82
N MET A 147 3.79 4.25 -3.54
CA MET A 147 4.93 3.65 -4.22
C MET A 147 4.45 2.67 -5.27
N VAL A 148 4.86 2.84 -6.53
CA VAL A 148 4.60 1.87 -7.60
C VAL A 148 5.84 1.02 -7.80
N ILE A 149 5.71 -0.29 -7.68
CA ILE A 149 6.85 -1.22 -7.75
C ILE A 149 6.53 -2.43 -8.64
N ASN A 150 7.51 -2.86 -9.42
CA ASN A 150 7.40 -4.10 -10.18
C ASN A 150 7.67 -5.30 -9.25
N ILE A 151 6.88 -6.36 -9.40
CA ILE A 151 7.03 -7.61 -8.64
C ILE A 151 8.43 -8.21 -8.72
N ASP A 152 9.13 -8.02 -9.84
CA ASP A 152 10.49 -8.50 -10.01
C ASP A 152 11.47 -7.90 -9.00
N ALA A 153 11.18 -6.71 -8.45
CA ALA A 153 12.02 -6.12 -7.40
C ALA A 153 12.00 -6.95 -6.11
N PHE A 154 10.91 -7.69 -5.86
CA PHE A 154 10.80 -8.60 -4.72
C PHE A 154 11.30 -10.00 -5.01
N LYS A 155 11.04 -10.53 -6.22
CA LYS A 155 11.33 -11.94 -6.59
C LYS A 155 12.82 -12.27 -6.63
N LYS A 156 13.64 -11.35 -7.09
CA LYS A 156 15.06 -11.62 -7.38
C LYS A 156 15.96 -11.80 -6.15
N SER A 157 15.47 -11.48 -4.96
CA SER A 157 16.22 -11.59 -3.71
C SER A 157 16.41 -13.02 -3.20
N PHE A 158 15.52 -13.94 -3.56
CA PHE A 158 15.53 -15.30 -3.03
C PHE A 158 16.55 -16.21 -3.67
N THR A 159 17.12 -15.85 -4.83
CA THR A 159 18.02 -16.74 -5.58
C THR A 159 19.48 -16.63 -5.17
N ASP A 160 19.96 -15.50 -4.76
CA ASP A 160 21.33 -15.33 -4.21
C ASP A 160 21.51 -13.93 -3.61
N PRO A 161 21.42 -13.76 -2.28
CA PRO A 161 21.56 -12.45 -1.63
C PRO A 161 22.98 -11.86 -1.75
N THR A 162 23.97 -12.65 -2.20
CA THR A 162 25.37 -12.20 -2.31
C THR A 162 25.70 -11.59 -3.68
N LYS A 163 24.86 -11.82 -4.69
CA LYS A 163 25.10 -11.25 -6.03
C LYS A 163 24.81 -9.76 -6.08
N ASP A 164 25.78 -9.02 -6.61
CA ASP A 164 25.78 -7.56 -6.75
C ASP A 164 24.89 -7.11 -7.93
N THR A 165 23.59 -7.42 -7.86
CA THR A 165 22.62 -7.00 -8.87
C THR A 165 21.71 -5.93 -8.30
N LYS A 166 21.31 -4.95 -9.13
CA LYS A 166 20.33 -3.90 -8.76
C LYS A 166 19.04 -4.46 -8.16
N ALA A 167 18.70 -5.71 -8.51
CA ALA A 167 17.53 -6.40 -8.03
C ALA A 167 17.57 -6.76 -6.54
N ASN A 168 18.77 -6.90 -5.95
CA ASN A 168 18.93 -7.30 -4.56
C ASN A 168 19.05 -6.11 -3.59
N ILE A 169 19.06 -4.88 -4.09
CA ILE A 169 19.27 -3.69 -3.26
C ILE A 169 18.17 -3.54 -2.21
N ILE A 170 16.91 -3.87 -2.53
CA ILE A 170 15.81 -3.80 -1.58
C ILE A 170 16.01 -4.67 -0.33
N HIS A 171 16.80 -5.74 -0.45
CA HIS A 171 17.08 -6.69 0.63
C HIS A 171 18.48 -6.55 1.25
N ARG A 172 19.25 -5.54 0.84
CA ARG A 172 20.58 -5.27 1.38
C ARG A 172 20.56 -4.12 2.36
N GLN A 173 21.40 -4.24 3.37
CA GLN A 173 21.70 -3.12 4.26
C GLN A 173 22.30 -1.96 3.47
N ASN A 174 21.86 -0.75 3.78
CA ASN A 174 22.33 0.45 3.10
C ASN A 174 22.60 1.57 4.12
N ASP A 175 23.78 2.17 4.02
CA ASP A 175 24.21 3.23 4.94
C ASP A 175 23.29 4.46 4.87
N ARG A 176 22.67 4.74 3.71
CA ARG A 176 21.70 5.84 3.54
C ARG A 176 20.40 5.61 4.33
N LEU A 177 20.14 4.38 4.76
CA LEU A 177 19.01 3.98 5.59
C LEU A 177 19.46 3.53 6.99
N ASN A 178 20.54 4.13 7.51
CA ASN A 178 21.12 3.80 8.82
C ASN A 178 21.48 2.31 8.98
N GLY A 179 21.98 1.68 7.92
CA GLY A 179 22.34 0.27 7.93
C GLY A 179 21.15 -0.70 7.82
N GLN A 180 19.94 -0.21 7.65
CA GLN A 180 18.75 -1.05 7.48
C GLN A 180 18.54 -1.45 6.02
N LYS A 181 17.77 -2.51 5.80
CA LYS A 181 17.35 -2.91 4.46
C LYS A 181 16.14 -2.08 4.04
N PRO A 182 16.09 -1.60 2.77
CA PRO A 182 14.92 -0.87 2.28
C PRO A 182 13.60 -1.59 2.52
N ILE A 183 13.55 -2.91 2.36
CA ILE A 183 12.33 -3.70 2.61
C ILE A 183 11.87 -3.65 4.08
N GLU A 184 12.79 -3.66 5.03
CA GLU A 184 12.47 -3.58 6.47
C GLU A 184 11.93 -2.18 6.79
N PHE A 185 12.53 -1.15 6.18
CA PHE A 185 12.09 0.23 6.32
C PHE A 185 10.69 0.45 5.76
N ILE A 186 10.40 -0.12 4.59
CA ILE A 186 9.06 -0.11 3.99
C ILE A 186 8.07 -0.88 4.86
N ALA A 187 8.43 -2.09 5.30
CA ALA A 187 7.54 -2.95 6.09
C ALA A 187 7.16 -2.32 7.43
N SER A 188 8.06 -1.56 8.07
CA SER A 188 7.79 -0.88 9.34
C SER A 188 6.66 0.15 9.26
N THR A 189 6.33 0.64 8.06
CA THR A 189 5.21 1.56 7.83
C THR A 189 3.84 0.87 7.73
N ASN A 190 3.77 -0.46 7.81
CA ASN A 190 2.55 -1.25 7.62
C ASN A 190 1.74 -0.80 6.38
N PRO A 191 2.34 -0.77 5.19
CA PRO A 191 1.68 -0.22 4.02
C PRO A 191 0.52 -1.10 3.57
N ILE A 192 -0.52 -0.49 3.00
CA ILE A 192 -1.53 -1.24 2.26
C ILE A 192 -0.95 -1.58 0.88
N VAL A 193 -0.90 -2.87 0.58
CA VAL A 193 -0.37 -3.39 -0.68
C VAL A 193 -1.52 -3.72 -1.62
N ILE A 194 -1.52 -3.10 -2.78
CA ILE A 194 -2.47 -3.34 -3.87
C ILE A 194 -1.71 -4.08 -4.97
N ILE A 195 -2.12 -5.30 -5.28
CA ILE A 195 -1.49 -6.09 -6.34
C ILE A 195 -2.41 -6.05 -7.56
N ASP A 196 -1.95 -5.42 -8.62
CA ASP A 196 -2.66 -5.36 -9.90
C ASP A 196 -2.33 -6.60 -10.73
N GLU A 197 -3.35 -7.24 -11.31
CA GLU A 197 -3.24 -8.48 -12.10
C GLU A 197 -2.48 -9.61 -11.35
N PRO A 198 -2.94 -10.04 -10.16
CA PRO A 198 -2.21 -10.99 -9.30
C PRO A 198 -1.96 -12.35 -9.94
N GLN A 199 -2.73 -12.73 -10.95
CA GLN A 199 -2.51 -13.96 -11.73
C GLN A 199 -1.23 -13.92 -12.58
N SER A 200 -0.69 -12.72 -12.80
CA SER A 200 0.55 -12.49 -13.57
C SER A 200 1.78 -12.28 -12.67
N VAL A 201 1.61 -12.46 -11.34
CA VAL A 201 2.61 -12.17 -10.31
C VAL A 201 3.26 -13.44 -9.77
#